data_8d67fff4538eeb26f299769185133c3e
#
_entry.id   8d67fff4538eeb26f299769185133c3e
#
_cell.length_a   1.000
_cell.length_b   1.000
_cell.length_c   1.000
_cell.angle_alpha   90.00
_cell.angle_beta   90.00
_cell.angle_gamma   90.00
#
_symmetry.space_group_name_H-M   'P 1'
#
loop_
_entity.id
_entity.type
_entity.pdbx_description
1 polymer ?
#
loop_
_entity_poly.entity_id
_entity_poly.type
_entity_poly.pdbx_seq_one_letter_code
_entity_poly.pdbx_strand_id
1 'polypeptide(L)'
;MEKLYNNIAYEPDASPSDAQNVPYLKHPPKIIDISVGRQLFVDDFLIDSTDLTPEYHKPKKFEGNPILFPETPWETDGAPATCPKSGGVWYDEEEKIYKMWYEGTWLKNMCYATSKDGIHWERPDLGIVKGTNLILPYENYTELEYHMPKVEYLRPDSTTVFIDYSAPKDEKYKLYLHNPGGCFPAVIAVSGDGIHFHDFALAGDMNTGDRSTMFYNPFRKKWVYSVRAFWSGRCRSYRESDEYLALAAQGSECERRWMACDDLDKANPYIGFPPQLYNVDCVGYESIMLGMFQIMYGPENNVCETGGVPKITELMPMYSRDGFHFSRPCRKSFLNASIHEGAWDRGYVQSVGGICIIHGDELWIYYSAFGGYEQSRSSVDTERDVLQRCNRTCQASPRRLCFDER
;
A
#
# COMPACT_ATOMS: atom_id res chain seq x y z
N MET A 1 -2.04 27.80 -10.61
CA MET A 1 -0.99 26.94 -11.22
C MET A 1 0.17 26.92 -10.24
N GLU A 2 0.43 25.79 -9.63
CA GLU A 2 1.56 25.57 -8.72
C GLU A 2 2.80 25.21 -9.55
N LYS A 3 3.95 25.80 -9.26
CA LYS A 3 5.21 25.45 -9.91
C LYS A 3 6.00 24.55 -8.99
N LEU A 4 6.28 23.31 -9.45
CA LEU A 4 7.01 22.33 -8.68
C LEU A 4 8.53 22.54 -8.74
N TYR A 5 9.28 21.86 -7.86
CA TYR A 5 10.74 21.94 -7.78
C TYR A 5 11.44 21.66 -9.13
N ASN A 6 10.88 20.74 -9.94
CA ASN A 6 11.40 20.35 -11.26
C ASN A 6 10.91 21.23 -12.40
N ASN A 7 10.33 22.38 -12.08
CA ASN A 7 9.71 23.36 -12.98
C ASN A 7 8.45 22.87 -13.71
N ILE A 8 7.88 21.74 -13.39
CA ILE A 8 6.55 21.34 -13.87
C ILE A 8 5.53 22.35 -13.36
N ALA A 9 4.69 22.85 -14.26
CA ALA A 9 3.50 23.60 -13.89
C ALA A 9 2.40 22.59 -13.54
N TYR A 10 2.16 22.41 -12.25
CA TYR A 10 1.12 21.53 -11.76
C TYR A 10 -0.22 22.24 -11.73
N GLU A 11 -1.15 21.67 -12.42
CA GLU A 11 -2.55 22.04 -12.36
C GLU A 11 -3.35 20.75 -12.27
N PRO A 12 -4.03 20.50 -11.13
CA PRO A 12 -4.85 19.32 -11.01
C PRO A 12 -6.01 19.44 -11.98
N ASP A 13 -5.93 18.71 -13.07
CA ASP A 13 -7.01 18.60 -14.04
C ASP A 13 -8.27 18.01 -13.39
N ALA A 14 -9.43 18.37 -13.92
CA ALA A 14 -10.69 17.68 -13.62
C ALA A 14 -10.70 16.23 -14.12
N SER A 15 -9.79 15.89 -15.02
CA SER A 15 -9.63 14.57 -15.61
C SER A 15 -8.85 13.62 -14.68
N PRO A 16 -9.13 12.32 -14.70
CA PRO A 16 -8.30 11.31 -14.03
C PRO A 16 -6.87 11.30 -14.57
N SER A 17 -5.93 10.80 -13.76
CA SER A 17 -4.57 10.50 -14.21
C SER A 17 -4.61 9.42 -15.29
N ASP A 18 -4.22 9.79 -16.51
CA ASP A 18 -4.13 8.89 -17.65
C ASP A 18 -2.66 8.52 -17.86
N ALA A 19 -2.32 7.25 -17.60
CA ALA A 19 -0.95 6.76 -17.71
C ALA A 19 -0.39 6.74 -19.13
N GLN A 20 -1.24 6.89 -20.15
CA GLN A 20 -0.84 7.01 -21.55
C GLN A 20 -0.66 8.47 -22.00
N ASN A 21 -1.22 9.42 -21.23
CA ASN A 21 -1.28 10.81 -21.58
C ASN A 21 -0.82 11.75 -20.45
N VAL A 22 0.30 11.42 -19.83
CA VAL A 22 0.86 12.21 -18.74
C VAL A 22 1.24 13.63 -19.24
N PRO A 23 0.68 14.71 -18.66
CA PRO A 23 0.84 16.05 -19.20
C PRO A 23 2.30 16.54 -19.26
N TYR A 24 3.08 16.30 -18.20
CA TYR A 24 4.47 16.75 -18.15
C TYR A 24 5.40 15.95 -19.06
N LEU A 25 5.02 14.73 -19.50
CA LEU A 25 5.76 13.98 -20.53
C LEU A 25 5.47 14.51 -21.93
N LYS A 26 4.23 14.97 -22.19
CA LYS A 26 3.84 15.56 -23.48
C LYS A 26 4.37 16.98 -23.64
N HIS A 27 4.38 17.73 -22.55
CA HIS A 27 4.78 19.12 -22.53
C HIS A 27 5.78 19.38 -21.38
N PRO A 28 7.00 18.87 -21.48
CA PRO A 28 8.00 19.06 -20.46
C PRO A 28 8.39 20.55 -20.33
N PRO A 29 8.83 20.98 -19.14
CA PRO A 29 9.35 22.32 -18.95
C PRO A 29 10.56 22.57 -19.88
N LYS A 30 10.70 23.80 -20.38
CA LYS A 30 11.89 24.17 -21.16
C LYS A 30 13.22 24.02 -20.40
N ILE A 31 13.18 24.16 -19.11
CA ILE A 31 14.30 23.94 -18.19
C ILE A 31 13.78 23.04 -17.09
N ILE A 32 14.35 21.87 -16.99
CA ILE A 32 14.07 20.91 -15.92
C ILE A 32 15.09 21.17 -14.81
N ASP A 33 14.60 21.44 -13.60
CA ASP A 33 15.47 21.53 -12.43
C ASP A 33 15.76 20.11 -11.92
N ILE A 34 17.03 19.78 -11.81
CA ILE A 34 17.54 18.48 -11.38
C ILE A 34 18.26 18.54 -10.03
N SER A 35 18.01 19.56 -9.22
CA SER A 35 18.69 19.79 -7.95
C SER A 35 18.20 18.92 -6.79
N VAL A 36 17.06 18.24 -6.93
CA VAL A 36 16.46 17.41 -5.89
C VAL A 36 16.58 15.92 -6.23
N GLY A 37 17.26 15.18 -5.36
CA GLY A 37 17.43 13.73 -5.47
C GLY A 37 18.24 13.29 -6.69
N ARG A 38 18.50 12.00 -6.79
CA ARG A 38 19.05 11.40 -8.01
C ARG A 38 18.00 11.40 -9.10
N GLN A 39 18.38 11.77 -10.30
CA GLN A 39 17.47 11.76 -11.44
C GLN A 39 17.39 10.35 -12.05
N LEU A 40 16.16 9.86 -12.21
CA LEU A 40 15.89 8.50 -12.64
C LEU A 40 15.26 8.51 -14.05
N PHE A 41 15.80 7.68 -14.95
CA PHE A 41 15.29 7.48 -16.31
C PHE A 41 14.19 6.42 -16.34
N VAL A 42 13.14 6.61 -15.52
CA VAL A 42 11.99 5.70 -15.41
C VAL A 42 10.89 5.97 -16.44
N ASP A 43 10.98 7.13 -17.08
CA ASP A 43 10.09 7.63 -18.12
C ASP A 43 10.89 8.58 -19.05
N ASP A 44 10.25 9.11 -20.08
CA ASP A 44 10.90 9.96 -21.09
C ASP A 44 11.09 11.43 -20.66
N PHE A 45 10.78 11.79 -19.39
CA PHE A 45 10.83 13.18 -18.92
C PHE A 45 12.21 13.84 -19.10
N LEU A 46 13.27 13.08 -18.91
CA LEU A 46 14.66 13.55 -19.01
C LEU A 46 15.30 13.21 -20.38
N ILE A 47 14.54 12.65 -21.31
CA ILE A 47 15.03 12.13 -22.57
C ILE A 47 14.43 12.97 -23.70
N ASP A 48 15.32 13.68 -24.43
CA ASP A 48 14.91 14.42 -25.62
C ASP A 48 14.79 13.49 -26.84
N SER A 49 15.77 12.63 -27.01
CA SER A 49 15.79 11.59 -28.06
C SER A 49 16.69 10.43 -27.67
N THR A 50 16.35 9.24 -28.10
CA THR A 50 17.16 8.03 -27.85
C THR A 50 16.95 6.98 -28.94
N ASP A 51 17.97 6.20 -29.23
CA ASP A 51 17.94 4.98 -30.05
C ASP A 51 17.95 3.71 -29.18
N LEU A 52 17.96 3.87 -27.84
CA LEU A 52 17.94 2.76 -26.89
C LEU A 52 16.52 2.27 -26.65
N THR A 53 16.38 0.98 -26.39
CA THR A 53 15.12 0.38 -25.96
C THR A 53 15.17 0.09 -24.45
N PRO A 54 14.19 0.56 -23.67
CA PRO A 54 14.18 0.31 -22.22
C PRO A 54 13.97 -1.17 -21.93
N GLU A 55 14.75 -1.71 -21.00
CA GLU A 55 14.59 -3.06 -20.47
C GLU A 55 14.10 -3.00 -19.02
N TYR A 56 13.05 -3.77 -18.71
CA TYR A 56 12.43 -3.81 -17.39
C TYR A 56 12.72 -5.14 -16.71
N HIS A 57 13.45 -5.09 -15.59
CA HIS A 57 13.80 -6.27 -14.80
C HIS A 57 12.82 -6.50 -13.67
N LYS A 58 12.55 -7.78 -13.36
CA LYS A 58 11.78 -8.18 -12.18
C LYS A 58 12.69 -8.25 -10.96
N PRO A 59 12.16 -7.99 -9.75
CA PRO A 59 12.91 -8.21 -8.52
C PRO A 59 13.16 -9.71 -8.34
N LYS A 60 14.27 -10.04 -7.68
CA LYS A 60 14.55 -11.41 -7.24
C LYS A 60 13.80 -11.64 -5.92
N LYS A 61 12.92 -12.62 -5.87
CA LYS A 61 12.28 -13.05 -4.61
C LYS A 61 13.34 -13.64 -3.67
N PHE A 62 13.28 -13.25 -2.40
CA PHE A 62 14.18 -13.77 -1.38
C PHE A 62 13.91 -15.25 -1.14
N GLU A 63 14.97 -16.08 -1.08
CA GLU A 63 14.83 -17.54 -0.96
C GLU A 63 14.31 -17.97 0.43
N GLY A 64 14.56 -17.15 1.47
CA GLY A 64 14.05 -17.36 2.83
C GLY A 64 12.59 -16.97 3.04
N ASN A 65 11.87 -16.59 2.00
CA ASN A 65 10.45 -16.24 2.10
C ASN A 65 9.58 -17.45 2.48
N PRO A 66 8.53 -17.25 3.27
CA PRO A 66 8.10 -15.99 3.92
C PRO A 66 8.91 -15.67 5.18
N ILE A 67 9.15 -14.39 5.43
CA ILE A 67 9.91 -13.90 6.60
C ILE A 67 9.04 -13.67 7.84
N LEU A 68 7.74 -13.64 7.71
CA LEU A 68 6.77 -13.58 8.80
C LEU A 68 5.54 -14.42 8.44
N PHE A 69 5.09 -15.26 9.37
CA PHE A 69 3.89 -16.09 9.24
C PHE A 69 3.16 -16.18 10.58
N PRO A 70 1.85 -16.50 10.59
CA PRO A 70 1.06 -16.57 11.83
C PRO A 70 1.56 -17.65 12.79
N GLU A 71 1.87 -17.26 14.02
CA GLU A 71 2.39 -18.17 15.07
C GLU A 71 1.66 -17.99 16.40
N THR A 72 1.22 -16.77 16.70
CA THR A 72 0.61 -16.46 17.99
C THR A 72 -0.90 -16.72 17.97
N PRO A 73 -1.55 -16.90 19.14
CA PRO A 73 -3.01 -17.09 19.17
C PRO A 73 -3.80 -15.97 18.50
N TRP A 74 -3.37 -14.71 18.65
CA TRP A 74 -4.04 -13.55 18.04
C TRP A 74 -3.73 -13.34 16.56
N GLU A 75 -2.86 -14.16 15.99
CA GLU A 75 -2.58 -14.22 14.54
C GLU A 75 -3.25 -15.43 13.88
N THR A 76 -3.60 -16.46 14.68
CA THR A 76 -4.09 -17.75 14.18
C THR A 76 -5.56 -18.01 14.45
N ASP A 77 -6.22 -17.19 15.27
CA ASP A 77 -7.62 -17.37 15.66
C ASP A 77 -8.59 -17.24 14.49
N GLY A 78 -9.10 -18.38 14.01
CA GLY A 78 -10.10 -18.48 12.95
C GLY A 78 -9.55 -18.24 11.54
N ALA A 79 -9.00 -17.07 11.25
CA ALA A 79 -8.49 -16.66 9.95
C ALA A 79 -7.02 -16.24 10.02
N PRO A 80 -6.06 -17.19 10.05
CA PRO A 80 -4.65 -16.90 10.23
C PRO A 80 -4.11 -15.84 9.28
N ALA A 81 -3.48 -14.80 9.81
CA ALA A 81 -2.87 -13.74 9.03
C ALA A 81 -1.70 -13.05 9.75
N THR A 82 -0.68 -12.68 8.99
CA THR A 82 0.34 -11.70 9.32
C THR A 82 0.58 -10.85 8.08
N CYS A 83 -0.30 -9.86 7.88
CA CYS A 83 -0.33 -9.12 6.63
C CYS A 83 -0.09 -7.62 6.88
N PRO A 84 1.08 -7.07 6.57
CA PRO A 84 1.31 -5.65 6.74
C PRO A 84 0.46 -4.79 5.80
N LYS A 85 0.09 -5.29 4.63
CA LYS A 85 -0.64 -4.50 3.64
C LYS A 85 -0.03 -3.09 3.55
N SER A 86 -0.85 -2.05 3.53
CA SER A 86 -0.39 -0.66 3.57
C SER A 86 0.04 -0.18 4.96
N GLY A 87 -0.11 -0.99 6.02
CA GLY A 87 0.41 -0.71 7.38
C GLY A 87 1.90 -0.44 7.37
N GLY A 88 2.56 -1.17 6.56
CA GLY A 88 3.90 -0.81 6.12
C GLY A 88 5.03 -1.50 6.85
N VAL A 89 6.17 -1.46 6.18
CA VAL A 89 7.47 -1.78 6.73
C VAL A 89 8.36 -0.58 6.50
N TRP A 90 8.97 -0.10 7.58
CA TRP A 90 9.78 1.09 7.59
C TRP A 90 11.11 0.84 8.32
N TYR A 91 12.18 1.47 7.85
CA TYR A 91 13.38 1.60 8.63
C TYR A 91 13.35 2.91 9.39
N ASP A 92 13.34 2.86 10.72
CA ASP A 92 13.42 4.06 11.54
C ASP A 92 14.87 4.53 11.65
N GLU A 93 15.18 5.64 10.98
CA GLU A 93 16.53 6.19 10.90
C GLU A 93 17.05 6.71 12.25
N GLU A 94 16.18 7.09 13.17
CA GLU A 94 16.57 7.56 14.50
C GLU A 94 16.86 6.38 15.45
N GLU A 95 16.01 5.36 15.43
CA GLU A 95 16.15 4.18 16.28
C GLU A 95 17.03 3.08 15.65
N LYS A 96 17.36 3.20 14.36
CA LYS A 96 18.16 2.22 13.60
C LYS A 96 17.58 0.82 13.65
N ILE A 97 16.26 0.71 13.49
CA ILE A 97 15.52 -0.54 13.55
C ILE A 97 14.42 -0.56 12.46
N TYR A 98 14.15 -1.75 11.94
CA TYR A 98 13.00 -1.97 11.07
C TYR A 98 11.74 -2.13 11.93
N LYS A 99 10.65 -1.50 11.51
CA LYS A 99 9.34 -1.51 12.14
C LYS A 99 8.29 -1.99 11.14
N MET A 100 7.39 -2.84 11.61
CA MET A 100 6.29 -3.37 10.81
C MET A 100 4.99 -3.23 11.57
N TRP A 101 3.99 -2.64 10.92
CA TRP A 101 2.60 -2.66 11.37
C TRP A 101 1.84 -3.62 10.47
N TYR A 102 1.19 -4.60 11.06
CA TYR A 102 0.55 -5.66 10.32
C TYR A 102 -0.76 -6.11 10.94
N GLU A 103 -1.59 -6.69 10.10
CA GLU A 103 -2.86 -7.30 10.49
C GLU A 103 -2.58 -8.72 10.99
N GLY A 104 -2.92 -8.96 12.25
CA GLY A 104 -2.90 -10.28 12.87
C GLY A 104 -4.31 -10.86 12.93
N THR A 105 -4.53 -12.05 12.41
CA THR A 105 -5.84 -12.59 12.09
C THR A 105 -6.62 -11.67 11.13
N TRP A 106 -7.11 -12.21 10.06
CA TRP A 106 -7.76 -11.43 8.99
C TRP A 106 -8.84 -10.49 9.52
N LEU A 107 -8.70 -9.17 9.26
CA LEU A 107 -9.60 -8.09 9.65
C LEU A 107 -9.89 -7.99 11.16
N LYS A 108 -8.99 -8.45 12.03
CA LYS A 108 -9.22 -8.40 13.46
C LYS A 108 -8.26 -7.48 14.21
N ASN A 109 -6.98 -7.77 14.17
CA ASN A 109 -6.00 -7.19 15.07
C ASN A 109 -4.97 -6.35 14.32
N MET A 110 -4.59 -5.21 14.87
CA MET A 110 -3.40 -4.49 14.45
C MET A 110 -2.24 -4.84 15.37
N CYS A 111 -1.20 -5.41 14.81
CA CYS A 111 0.00 -5.86 15.50
C CYS A 111 1.21 -5.05 15.09
N TYR A 112 2.26 -5.13 15.90
CA TYR A 112 3.54 -4.49 15.67
C TYR A 112 4.69 -5.49 15.80
N ALA A 113 5.68 -5.37 14.93
CA ALA A 113 6.91 -6.14 15.02
C ALA A 113 8.12 -5.28 14.70
N THR A 114 9.28 -5.68 15.23
CA THR A 114 10.57 -5.03 14.98
C THR A 114 11.58 -6.02 14.45
N SER A 115 12.59 -5.51 13.74
CA SER A 115 13.70 -6.31 13.26
C SER A 115 14.99 -5.47 13.20
N LYS A 116 16.12 -6.10 13.50
CA LYS A 116 17.44 -5.48 13.36
C LYS A 116 18.00 -5.60 11.95
N ASP A 117 17.57 -6.59 11.22
CA ASP A 117 18.09 -6.94 9.88
C ASP A 117 17.03 -6.91 8.76
N GLY A 118 15.76 -6.65 9.12
CA GLY A 118 14.64 -6.63 8.19
C GLY A 118 14.15 -8.02 7.73
N ILE A 119 14.74 -9.08 8.24
CA ILE A 119 14.43 -10.47 7.90
C ILE A 119 13.87 -11.23 9.10
N HIS A 120 14.53 -11.14 10.26
CA HIS A 120 14.13 -11.80 11.49
C HIS A 120 13.32 -10.82 12.35
N TRP A 121 12.05 -11.14 12.54
CA TRP A 121 11.09 -10.25 13.19
C TRP A 121 10.75 -10.69 14.60
N GLU A 122 10.82 -9.77 15.53
CA GLU A 122 10.45 -9.93 16.92
C GLU A 122 9.07 -9.33 17.19
N ARG A 123 8.27 -9.99 18.04
CA ARG A 123 6.95 -9.55 18.51
C ARG A 123 7.09 -9.07 19.96
N PRO A 124 7.40 -7.79 20.21
CA PRO A 124 7.59 -7.29 21.56
C PRO A 124 6.27 -7.30 22.35
N ASP A 125 6.34 -7.55 23.67
CA ASP A 125 5.22 -7.26 24.55
C ASP A 125 5.09 -5.74 24.71
N LEU A 126 4.01 -5.17 24.20
CA LEU A 126 3.76 -3.73 24.20
C LEU A 126 3.07 -3.25 25.49
N GLY A 127 2.59 -4.18 26.32
CA GLY A 127 1.88 -3.85 27.56
C GLY A 127 0.44 -3.33 27.38
N ILE A 128 0.02 -2.98 26.17
CA ILE A 128 -1.38 -2.57 25.86
C ILE A 128 -2.32 -3.73 26.16
N VAL A 129 -2.03 -4.89 25.60
CA VAL A 129 -2.59 -6.17 26.02
C VAL A 129 -1.41 -7.02 26.46
N LYS A 130 -1.35 -7.28 27.76
CA LYS A 130 -0.22 -7.94 28.41
C LYS A 130 0.18 -9.23 27.73
N GLY A 131 1.46 -9.35 27.42
CA GLY A 131 2.05 -10.53 26.78
C GLY A 131 1.83 -10.59 25.28
N THR A 132 1.41 -9.51 24.67
CA THR A 132 1.14 -9.44 23.22
C THR A 132 1.79 -8.22 22.57
N ASN A 133 1.90 -8.28 21.24
CA ASN A 133 2.34 -7.18 20.39
C ASN A 133 1.15 -6.47 19.70
N LEU A 134 -0.03 -6.51 20.34
CA LEU A 134 -1.25 -5.87 19.85
C LEU A 134 -1.21 -4.37 20.11
N ILE A 135 -1.51 -3.58 19.06
CA ILE A 135 -1.75 -2.14 19.16
C ILE A 135 -3.25 -1.87 19.27
N LEU A 136 -4.03 -2.45 18.36
CA LEU A 136 -5.49 -2.30 18.33
C LEU A 136 -6.10 -3.72 18.23
N PRO A 137 -6.52 -4.31 19.36
CA PRO A 137 -7.22 -5.58 19.37
C PRO A 137 -8.67 -5.40 18.92
N TYR A 138 -9.22 -6.37 18.20
CA TYR A 138 -10.61 -6.37 17.75
C TYR A 138 -11.61 -6.44 18.92
N GLU A 139 -11.28 -7.26 19.91
CA GLU A 139 -12.08 -7.38 21.13
C GLU A 139 -11.45 -6.52 22.22
N ASN A 140 -12.27 -5.82 23.01
CA ASN A 140 -11.86 -5.01 24.16
C ASN A 140 -11.17 -3.66 23.85
N TYR A 141 -11.23 -3.13 22.60
CA TYR A 141 -10.70 -1.79 22.37
C TYR A 141 -11.44 -0.69 23.17
N THR A 142 -12.67 -0.95 23.61
CA THR A 142 -13.44 -0.06 24.51
C THR A 142 -12.89 -0.03 25.93
N GLU A 143 -12.11 -1.02 26.33
CA GLU A 143 -11.41 -1.07 27.61
C GLU A 143 -10.05 -0.36 27.55
N LEU A 144 -9.52 -0.18 26.35
CA LEU A 144 -8.36 0.66 26.14
C LEU A 144 -8.81 2.12 26.32
N GLU A 145 -8.10 2.91 27.11
CA GLU A 145 -8.37 4.33 27.36
C GLU A 145 -8.15 5.21 26.11
N TYR A 146 -8.45 4.69 24.93
CA TYR A 146 -8.47 5.47 23.71
C TYR A 146 -9.77 6.28 23.68
N HIS A 147 -9.67 7.59 23.79
CA HIS A 147 -10.78 8.51 23.50
C HIS A 147 -11.09 8.49 22.01
N MET A 148 -11.50 7.32 21.50
CA MET A 148 -11.91 7.18 20.12
C MET A 148 -13.31 7.75 19.91
N PRO A 149 -13.56 8.40 18.75
CA PRO A 149 -14.93 8.67 18.34
C PRO A 149 -15.72 7.35 18.39
N LYS A 150 -16.99 7.39 18.81
CA LYS A 150 -17.85 6.21 18.89
C LYS A 150 -17.94 5.51 17.55
N VAL A 151 -17.04 4.55 17.32
CA VAL A 151 -17.05 3.65 16.19
C VAL A 151 -17.45 2.30 16.76
N GLU A 152 -18.55 1.75 16.31
CA GLU A 152 -19.14 0.55 16.90
C GLU A 152 -18.24 -0.68 16.72
N TYR A 153 -17.39 -0.69 15.69
CA TYR A 153 -16.39 -1.72 15.42
C TYR A 153 -15.19 -1.12 14.73
N LEU A 154 -14.01 -1.23 15.33
CA LEU A 154 -12.76 -0.89 14.70
C LEU A 154 -12.12 -2.17 14.15
N ARG A 155 -12.11 -2.31 12.83
CA ARG A 155 -11.42 -3.42 12.17
C ARG A 155 -10.24 -2.85 11.39
N PRO A 156 -9.00 -3.22 11.70
CA PRO A 156 -7.86 -2.80 10.92
C PRO A 156 -7.89 -3.49 9.54
N ASP A 157 -8.58 -2.91 8.60
CA ASP A 157 -8.48 -3.28 7.20
C ASP A 157 -7.76 -2.18 6.44
N SER A 158 -6.68 -2.54 5.77
CA SER A 158 -5.88 -1.57 5.03
C SER A 158 -5.35 -0.41 5.89
N THR A 159 -4.93 -0.74 7.09
CA THR A 159 -4.19 0.19 7.94
C THR A 159 -2.98 0.71 7.19
N THR A 160 -2.74 2.02 7.27
CA THR A 160 -1.49 2.63 6.81
C THR A 160 -0.84 3.35 7.97
N VAL A 161 0.45 3.11 8.18
CA VAL A 161 1.28 3.91 9.09
C VAL A 161 2.38 4.58 8.27
N PHE A 162 2.67 5.83 8.57
CA PHE A 162 3.72 6.61 7.94
C PHE A 162 4.59 7.27 9.01
N ILE A 163 5.91 7.28 8.79
CA ILE A 163 6.87 7.96 9.66
C ILE A 163 7.15 9.34 9.10
N ASP A 164 6.77 10.38 9.84
CA ASP A 164 6.96 11.78 9.49
C ASP A 164 8.03 12.41 10.40
N TYR A 165 9.26 12.43 9.92
CA TYR A 165 10.39 13.06 10.64
C TYR A 165 10.30 14.59 10.70
N SER A 166 9.39 15.22 9.97
CA SER A 166 9.18 16.66 10.00
C SER A 166 8.17 17.12 11.03
N ALA A 167 7.37 16.18 11.57
CA ALA A 167 6.35 16.45 12.56
C ALA A 167 6.92 16.68 13.97
N PRO A 168 6.15 17.27 14.89
CA PRO A 168 6.44 17.21 16.32
C PRO A 168 6.67 15.77 16.80
N LYS A 169 7.50 15.58 17.84
CA LYS A 169 7.88 14.23 18.29
C LYS A 169 6.69 13.36 18.70
N ASP A 170 5.68 13.94 19.30
CA ASP A 170 4.44 13.28 19.73
C ASP A 170 3.51 12.93 18.56
N GLU A 171 3.78 13.43 17.38
CA GLU A 171 3.04 13.18 16.14
C GLU A 171 3.86 12.49 15.04
N LYS A 172 5.03 11.98 15.35
CA LYS A 172 5.97 11.38 14.38
C LYS A 172 5.33 10.31 13.49
N TYR A 173 4.41 9.52 14.03
CA TYR A 173 3.72 8.46 13.30
C TYR A 173 2.29 8.89 12.98
N LYS A 174 1.89 8.69 11.72
CA LYS A 174 0.56 8.99 11.20
C LYS A 174 -0.16 7.68 10.91
N LEU A 175 -1.36 7.51 11.44
CA LEU A 175 -2.19 6.33 11.27
C LEU A 175 -3.43 6.65 10.43
N TYR A 176 -3.65 5.89 9.39
CA TYR A 176 -4.90 5.83 8.66
C TYR A 176 -5.47 4.42 8.76
N LEU A 177 -6.74 4.31 9.09
CA LEU A 177 -7.43 3.06 9.33
C LEU A 177 -8.79 3.07 8.65
N HIS A 178 -9.00 2.13 7.72
CA HIS A 178 -10.33 1.90 7.17
C HIS A 178 -11.16 1.06 8.13
N ASN A 179 -12.42 1.47 8.34
CA ASN A 179 -13.38 0.68 9.10
C ASN A 179 -14.34 -0.06 8.15
N PRO A 180 -14.30 -1.40 8.06
CA PRO A 180 -15.08 -2.17 7.09
C PRO A 180 -16.57 -2.27 7.37
N GLY A 181 -17.14 -1.44 8.20
CA GLY A 181 -18.59 -1.42 8.49
C GLY A 181 -19.49 -0.85 7.37
N GLY A 182 -18.95 -0.64 6.16
CA GLY A 182 -19.72 -0.36 4.93
C GLY A 182 -20.18 1.09 4.71
N CYS A 183 -20.27 1.92 5.74
CA CYS A 183 -20.69 3.33 5.65
C CYS A 183 -19.94 4.24 6.60
N PHE A 184 -18.79 3.81 7.10
CA PHE A 184 -18.05 4.56 8.09
C PHE A 184 -16.85 5.27 7.49
N PRO A 185 -16.59 6.52 7.90
CA PRO A 185 -15.39 7.21 7.52
C PRO A 185 -14.15 6.47 8.04
N ALA A 186 -13.02 6.69 7.38
CA ALA A 186 -11.74 6.24 7.90
C ALA A 186 -11.44 6.91 9.24
N VAL A 187 -10.62 6.26 10.04
CA VAL A 187 -10.09 6.82 11.27
C VAL A 187 -8.65 7.24 11.02
N ILE A 188 -8.27 8.42 11.45
CA ILE A 188 -6.90 8.92 11.45
C ILE A 188 -6.47 9.22 12.87
N ALA A 189 -5.19 9.06 13.16
CA ALA A 189 -4.59 9.34 14.47
C ALA A 189 -3.09 9.63 14.32
N VAL A 190 -2.48 10.10 15.38
CA VAL A 190 -1.04 10.36 15.44
C VAL A 190 -0.42 9.65 16.65
N SER A 191 0.90 9.49 16.64
CA SER A 191 1.63 8.86 17.74
C SER A 191 3.09 9.34 17.75
N GLY A 192 3.68 9.40 18.94
CA GLY A 192 5.09 9.68 19.11
C GLY A 192 6.00 8.45 18.96
N ASP A 193 5.47 7.24 19.16
CA ASP A 193 6.23 5.99 19.17
C ASP A 193 5.76 4.94 18.14
N GLY A 194 4.63 5.21 17.48
CA GLY A 194 4.00 4.29 16.54
C GLY A 194 3.24 3.14 17.19
N ILE A 195 3.06 3.20 18.52
CA ILE A 195 2.39 2.18 19.34
C ILE A 195 1.19 2.80 20.05
N HIS A 196 1.39 3.90 20.74
CA HIS A 196 0.35 4.60 21.49
C HIS A 196 -0.20 5.76 20.64
N PHE A 197 -1.26 5.46 19.88
CA PHE A 197 -1.93 6.44 19.04
C PHE A 197 -2.92 7.29 19.85
N HIS A 198 -3.01 8.57 19.48
CA HIS A 198 -3.90 9.57 20.10
C HIS A 198 -4.47 10.53 19.03
N ASP A 199 -5.29 11.50 19.46
CA ASP A 199 -5.98 12.46 18.59
C ASP A 199 -6.78 11.81 17.46
N PHE A 200 -7.47 10.72 17.80
CA PHE A 200 -8.31 10.00 16.86
C PHE A 200 -9.41 10.89 16.30
N ALA A 201 -9.50 10.97 14.98
CA ALA A 201 -10.53 11.71 14.27
C ALA A 201 -11.12 10.86 13.14
N LEU A 202 -12.40 11.11 12.84
CA LEU A 202 -13.03 10.56 11.65
C LEU A 202 -12.60 11.39 10.43
N ALA A 203 -12.20 10.73 9.36
CA ALA A 203 -11.77 11.40 8.13
C ALA A 203 -12.98 11.88 7.31
N GLY A 204 -13.67 12.88 7.82
CA GLY A 204 -14.79 13.55 7.19
C GLY A 204 -15.99 12.64 6.89
N ASP A 205 -16.71 12.94 5.83
CA ASP A 205 -17.82 12.15 5.30
C ASP A 205 -17.39 11.07 4.29
N MET A 206 -16.11 10.74 4.32
CA MET A 206 -15.54 9.79 3.36
C MET A 206 -16.11 8.38 3.55
N ASN A 207 -16.93 7.95 2.60
CA ASN A 207 -17.21 6.54 2.42
C ASN A 207 -15.97 5.86 1.81
N THR A 208 -15.02 5.49 2.66
CA THR A 208 -13.81 4.81 2.22
C THR A 208 -14.11 3.32 2.08
N GLY A 209 -13.89 2.75 0.90
CA GLY A 209 -13.90 1.31 0.73
C GLY A 209 -12.63 0.65 1.27
N ASP A 210 -12.64 -0.68 1.35
CA ASP A 210 -11.47 -1.48 1.67
C ASP A 210 -10.29 -1.13 0.74
N ARG A 211 -9.09 -1.30 1.22
CA ARG A 211 -7.84 -0.96 0.51
C ARG A 211 -7.70 0.54 0.14
N SER A 212 -8.42 1.43 0.80
CA SER A 212 -8.07 2.85 0.81
C SER A 212 -6.81 3.05 1.64
N THR A 213 -5.90 3.90 1.19
CA THR A 213 -4.57 4.08 1.78
C THR A 213 -4.20 5.55 1.84
N MET A 214 -3.13 5.87 2.55
CA MET A 214 -2.58 7.21 2.56
C MET A 214 -1.08 7.20 2.32
N PHE A 215 -0.56 8.29 1.80
CA PHE A 215 0.86 8.54 1.65
C PHE A 215 1.17 10.04 1.71
N TYR A 216 2.43 10.37 1.89
CA TYR A 216 2.92 11.73 1.85
C TYR A 216 3.65 12.02 0.54
N ASN A 217 3.31 13.13 -0.11
CA ASN A 217 4.02 13.65 -1.27
C ASN A 217 5.03 14.73 -0.81
N PRO A 218 6.32 14.42 -0.67
CA PRO A 218 7.32 15.35 -0.15
C PRO A 218 7.63 16.51 -1.11
N PHE A 219 7.37 16.35 -2.40
CA PHE A 219 7.64 17.35 -3.42
C PHE A 219 6.63 18.49 -3.41
N ARG A 220 5.40 18.18 -2.99
CA ARG A 220 4.30 19.14 -2.84
C ARG A 220 3.92 19.38 -1.38
N LYS A 221 4.55 18.66 -0.45
CA LYS A 221 4.24 18.70 0.99
C LYS A 221 2.73 18.49 1.25
N LYS A 222 2.18 17.43 0.65
CA LYS A 222 0.77 17.09 0.76
C LYS A 222 0.60 15.68 1.32
N TRP A 223 -0.30 15.54 2.25
CA TRP A 223 -0.90 14.27 2.63
C TRP A 223 -1.93 13.89 1.58
N VAL A 224 -1.88 12.66 1.10
CA VAL A 224 -2.74 12.16 0.02
C VAL A 224 -3.48 10.92 0.48
N TYR A 225 -4.79 10.88 0.22
CA TYR A 225 -5.61 9.70 0.34
C TYR A 225 -5.91 9.09 -1.02
N SER A 226 -5.57 7.81 -1.15
CA SER A 226 -5.98 6.94 -2.24
C SER A 226 -7.28 6.24 -1.84
N VAL A 227 -8.40 6.82 -2.21
CA VAL A 227 -9.73 6.36 -1.81
C VAL A 227 -10.25 5.35 -2.82
N ARG A 228 -10.74 4.18 -2.36
CA ARG A 228 -11.39 3.22 -3.24
C ARG A 228 -12.66 3.82 -3.86
N ALA A 229 -12.79 3.67 -5.15
CA ALA A 229 -13.92 4.16 -5.94
C ALA A 229 -14.35 3.15 -7.02
N PHE A 230 -15.46 3.45 -7.72
CA PHE A 230 -16.07 2.56 -8.71
C PHE A 230 -16.56 3.28 -9.97
N TRP A 231 -15.98 4.44 -10.29
CA TRP A 231 -16.36 5.18 -11.50
C TRP A 231 -15.87 4.53 -12.81
N SER A 232 -14.95 3.55 -12.72
CA SER A 232 -14.46 2.74 -13.85
C SER A 232 -14.05 1.34 -13.35
N GLY A 233 -15.01 0.50 -13.00
CA GLY A 233 -14.74 -0.71 -12.22
C GLY A 233 -14.15 -0.35 -10.86
N ARG A 234 -13.31 -1.22 -10.28
CA ARG A 234 -12.49 -0.83 -9.12
C ARG A 234 -11.42 0.15 -9.57
N CYS A 235 -11.37 1.30 -8.94
CA CYS A 235 -10.50 2.40 -9.28
C CYS A 235 -10.18 3.22 -8.03
N ARG A 236 -9.47 4.34 -8.20
CA ARG A 236 -9.08 5.23 -7.10
C ARG A 236 -9.57 6.65 -7.34
N SER A 237 -10.04 7.24 -6.27
CA SER A 237 -10.17 8.68 -6.12
C SER A 237 -9.05 9.24 -5.26
N TYR A 238 -8.85 10.54 -5.31
CA TYR A 238 -7.74 11.26 -4.72
C TYR A 238 -8.28 12.39 -3.85
N ARG A 239 -7.73 12.53 -2.65
CA ARG A 239 -7.87 13.71 -1.79
C ARG A 239 -6.52 14.12 -1.27
N GLU A 240 -6.31 15.41 -1.03
CA GLU A 240 -5.06 15.91 -0.46
C GLU A 240 -5.29 16.99 0.58
N SER A 241 -4.35 17.13 1.52
CA SER A 241 -4.33 18.18 2.53
C SER A 241 -2.89 18.61 2.84
N ASP A 242 -2.72 19.86 3.26
CA ASP A 242 -1.44 20.34 3.80
C ASP A 242 -1.16 19.77 5.19
N GLU A 243 -2.19 19.63 6.00
CA GLU A 243 -2.11 19.15 7.37
C GLU A 243 -2.77 17.78 7.49
N TYR A 244 -2.12 16.86 8.20
CA TYR A 244 -2.61 15.48 8.30
C TYR A 244 -3.99 15.39 8.94
N LEU A 245 -4.16 15.94 10.15
CA LEU A 245 -5.43 15.88 10.87
C LEU A 245 -6.53 16.76 10.23
N ALA A 246 -6.17 17.73 9.41
CA ALA A 246 -7.15 18.55 8.68
C ALA A 246 -7.95 17.76 7.64
N LEU A 247 -7.46 16.59 7.23
CA LEU A 247 -8.22 15.66 6.40
C LEU A 247 -9.55 15.21 7.04
N ALA A 248 -9.63 15.22 8.36
CA ALA A 248 -10.87 14.92 9.09
C ALA A 248 -12.01 15.91 8.78
N ALA A 249 -11.69 17.13 8.41
CA ALA A 249 -12.67 18.17 8.10
C ALA A 249 -13.08 18.23 6.62
N GLN A 250 -12.44 17.45 5.75
CA GLN A 250 -12.74 17.48 4.31
C GLN A 250 -13.99 16.67 3.96
N GLY A 251 -14.88 17.26 3.19
CA GLY A 251 -16.04 16.60 2.63
C GLY A 251 -15.79 15.94 1.27
N SER A 252 -16.83 15.30 0.73
CA SER A 252 -16.79 14.60 -0.56
C SER A 252 -16.52 15.52 -1.77
N GLU A 253 -16.76 16.80 -1.62
CA GLU A 253 -16.46 17.82 -2.65
C GLU A 253 -14.94 17.97 -2.94
N CYS A 254 -14.09 17.54 -1.99
CA CYS A 254 -12.64 17.53 -2.16
C CYS A 254 -12.13 16.32 -2.94
N GLU A 255 -13.01 15.35 -3.22
CA GLU A 255 -12.64 14.12 -3.90
C GLU A 255 -12.55 14.31 -5.42
N ARG A 256 -11.47 13.79 -5.99
CA ARG A 256 -11.24 13.78 -7.44
C ARG A 256 -11.10 12.37 -7.95
N ARG A 257 -11.60 12.07 -9.14
CA ARG A 257 -11.25 10.84 -9.86
C ARG A 257 -9.75 10.84 -10.11
N TRP A 258 -9.10 9.71 -9.83
CA TRP A 258 -7.64 9.66 -9.93
C TRP A 258 -7.17 8.68 -10.98
N MET A 259 -7.23 7.39 -10.72
CA MET A 259 -6.73 6.39 -11.66
C MET A 259 -7.56 5.12 -11.67
N ALA A 260 -7.49 4.44 -12.82
CA ALA A 260 -8.12 3.16 -13.07
C ALA A 260 -7.23 2.34 -14.03
N CYS A 261 -7.61 1.10 -14.29
CA CYS A 261 -7.07 0.36 -15.42
C CYS A 261 -7.47 1.05 -16.74
N ASP A 262 -6.62 0.94 -17.73
CA ASP A 262 -6.84 1.44 -19.08
C ASP A 262 -6.82 0.31 -20.12
N ASP A 263 -6.95 0.61 -21.41
CA ASP A 263 -7.03 -0.36 -22.50
C ASP A 263 -5.72 -1.12 -22.78
N LEU A 264 -4.59 -0.65 -22.24
CA LEU A 264 -3.32 -1.37 -22.27
C LEU A 264 -3.23 -2.47 -21.21
N ASP A 265 -4.07 -2.40 -20.17
CA ASP A 265 -4.16 -3.44 -19.14
C ASP A 265 -4.98 -4.62 -19.68
N LYS A 266 -4.31 -5.70 -20.05
CA LYS A 266 -4.96 -6.86 -20.65
C LYS A 266 -5.46 -7.85 -19.61
N ALA A 267 -6.60 -8.44 -19.87
CA ALA A 267 -7.14 -9.52 -19.05
C ALA A 267 -6.17 -10.71 -19.00
N ASN A 268 -6.12 -11.39 -17.87
CA ASN A 268 -5.45 -12.67 -17.78
C ASN A 268 -6.19 -13.70 -18.65
N PRO A 269 -5.52 -14.35 -19.63
CA PRO A 269 -6.19 -15.21 -20.60
C PRO A 269 -6.84 -16.47 -19.96
N TYR A 270 -6.38 -16.89 -18.79
CA TYR A 270 -6.93 -18.05 -18.09
C TYR A 270 -8.14 -17.70 -17.21
N ILE A 271 -8.21 -16.45 -16.74
CA ILE A 271 -9.28 -15.97 -15.87
C ILE A 271 -10.40 -15.31 -16.70
N GLY A 272 -10.01 -14.56 -17.75
CA GLY A 272 -10.96 -13.90 -18.66
C GLY A 272 -11.72 -12.72 -18.05
N PHE A 273 -11.38 -12.31 -16.82
CA PHE A 273 -12.04 -11.21 -16.13
C PHE A 273 -11.38 -9.86 -16.50
N PRO A 274 -12.14 -8.79 -16.72
CA PRO A 274 -11.57 -7.48 -16.98
C PRO A 274 -10.67 -7.01 -15.82
N PRO A 275 -9.43 -6.57 -16.07
CA PRO A 275 -8.55 -6.13 -15.01
C PRO A 275 -9.10 -4.88 -14.33
N GLN A 276 -8.86 -4.76 -13.03
CA GLN A 276 -9.31 -3.65 -12.21
C GLN A 276 -8.16 -3.16 -11.33
N LEU A 277 -8.16 -1.89 -10.96
CA LEU A 277 -7.21 -1.34 -10.01
C LEU A 277 -7.65 -1.66 -8.57
N TYR A 278 -6.90 -2.53 -7.90
CA TYR A 278 -7.24 -2.98 -6.56
C TYR A 278 -6.74 -2.06 -5.45
N ASN A 279 -5.50 -1.60 -5.54
CA ASN A 279 -4.88 -0.68 -4.59
C ASN A 279 -3.78 0.16 -5.22
N VAL A 280 -3.41 1.24 -4.54
CA VAL A 280 -2.26 2.09 -4.85
C VAL A 280 -1.56 2.47 -3.56
N ASP A 281 -0.29 2.10 -3.44
CA ASP A 281 0.63 2.64 -2.45
C ASP A 281 1.69 3.49 -3.15
N CYS A 282 2.11 4.59 -2.53
CA CYS A 282 3.12 5.50 -3.07
C CYS A 282 4.10 5.96 -2.00
N VAL A 283 5.31 6.25 -2.40
CA VAL A 283 6.35 6.85 -1.57
C VAL A 283 7.20 7.81 -2.38
N GLY A 284 7.72 8.87 -1.75
CA GLY A 284 8.76 9.69 -2.33
C GLY A 284 10.07 8.88 -2.40
N TYR A 285 10.64 8.76 -3.59
CA TYR A 285 11.90 8.09 -3.80
C TYR A 285 12.78 8.91 -4.75
N GLU A 286 13.93 9.37 -4.24
CA GLU A 286 14.82 10.26 -4.98
C GLU A 286 14.10 11.50 -5.53
N SER A 287 14.01 11.66 -6.83
CA SER A 287 13.34 12.79 -7.49
C SER A 287 11.91 12.51 -7.97
N ILE A 288 11.31 11.39 -7.57
CA ILE A 288 9.99 10.97 -8.05
C ILE A 288 9.09 10.43 -6.93
N MET A 289 7.80 10.42 -7.18
CA MET A 289 6.89 9.50 -6.47
C MET A 289 6.97 8.14 -7.14
N LEU A 290 7.41 7.13 -6.38
CA LEU A 290 7.34 5.73 -6.75
C LEU A 290 6.02 5.16 -6.24
N GLY A 291 5.25 4.51 -7.11
CA GLY A 291 4.00 3.88 -6.77
C GLY A 291 3.95 2.42 -7.17
N MET A 292 3.09 1.67 -6.47
CA MET A 292 2.71 0.31 -6.84
C MET A 292 1.24 0.27 -7.22
N PHE A 293 0.99 0.04 -8.50
CA PHE A 293 -0.32 -0.20 -9.06
C PHE A 293 -0.67 -1.67 -8.86
N GLN A 294 -1.55 -1.95 -7.91
CA GLN A 294 -2.00 -3.32 -7.66
C GLN A 294 -3.16 -3.65 -8.61
N ILE A 295 -2.84 -4.37 -9.68
CA ILE A 295 -3.84 -4.84 -10.64
C ILE A 295 -4.53 -6.11 -10.12
N MET A 296 -5.85 -6.17 -10.25
CA MET A 296 -6.66 -7.35 -9.98
C MET A 296 -7.11 -7.98 -11.30
N TYR A 297 -6.69 -9.19 -11.52
CA TYR A 297 -7.12 -10.00 -12.66
C TYR A 297 -8.36 -10.85 -12.36
N GLY A 298 -8.85 -10.85 -11.14
CA GLY A 298 -9.97 -11.67 -10.72
C GLY A 298 -9.54 -13.03 -10.18
N PRO A 299 -10.47 -14.01 -10.13
CA PRO A 299 -11.89 -13.81 -10.36
C PRO A 299 -12.56 -12.95 -9.28
N GLU A 300 -13.87 -12.72 -9.40
CA GLU A 300 -14.66 -12.04 -8.38
C GLU A 300 -14.76 -12.86 -7.09
N ASN A 301 -15.12 -12.20 -5.98
CA ASN A 301 -15.17 -12.83 -4.66
C ASN A 301 -16.02 -14.11 -4.65
N ASN A 302 -17.26 -14.04 -5.19
CA ASN A 302 -18.16 -15.18 -5.23
C ASN A 302 -17.58 -16.39 -6.00
N VAL A 303 -16.82 -16.15 -7.07
CA VAL A 303 -16.14 -17.21 -7.83
C VAL A 303 -14.99 -17.79 -7.02
N CYS A 304 -14.21 -16.94 -6.35
CA CYS A 304 -13.14 -17.38 -5.44
C CYS A 304 -13.70 -18.25 -4.33
N GLU A 305 -14.79 -17.80 -3.72
CA GLU A 305 -15.47 -18.47 -2.60
C GLU A 305 -16.03 -19.85 -3.02
N THR A 306 -16.75 -19.90 -4.11
CA THR A 306 -17.31 -21.15 -4.62
C THR A 306 -16.26 -22.11 -5.12
N GLY A 307 -15.21 -21.59 -5.76
CA GLY A 307 -14.14 -22.38 -6.37
C GLY A 307 -12.98 -22.74 -5.43
N GLY A 308 -12.91 -22.15 -4.24
CA GLY A 308 -11.78 -22.34 -3.31
C GLY A 308 -10.43 -21.86 -3.89
N VAL A 309 -10.46 -20.87 -4.79
CA VAL A 309 -9.27 -20.34 -5.45
C VAL A 309 -8.97 -18.91 -5.01
N PRO A 310 -7.71 -18.53 -4.86
CA PRO A 310 -7.37 -17.17 -4.47
C PRO A 310 -7.65 -16.19 -5.61
N LYS A 311 -7.97 -14.97 -5.24
CA LYS A 311 -7.99 -13.84 -6.13
C LYS A 311 -6.56 -13.56 -6.65
N ILE A 312 -6.40 -13.32 -7.91
CA ILE A 312 -5.10 -12.99 -8.49
C ILE A 312 -4.97 -11.48 -8.55
N THR A 313 -4.07 -10.96 -7.73
CA THR A 313 -3.59 -9.57 -7.82
C THR A 313 -2.08 -9.58 -7.98
N GLU A 314 -1.56 -8.61 -8.69
CA GLU A 314 -0.15 -8.46 -8.98
C GLU A 314 0.25 -6.99 -8.90
N LEU A 315 1.54 -6.69 -8.77
CA LEU A 315 2.06 -5.35 -8.61
C LEU A 315 2.79 -4.88 -9.87
N MET A 316 2.49 -3.67 -10.31
CA MET A 316 3.18 -2.97 -11.38
C MET A 316 3.74 -1.65 -10.87
N PRO A 317 4.98 -1.29 -11.16
CA PRO A 317 5.52 0.00 -10.78
C PRO A 317 4.88 1.10 -11.61
N MET A 318 4.74 2.26 -10.99
CA MET A 318 4.33 3.50 -11.64
C MET A 318 5.12 4.66 -11.08
N TYR A 319 5.27 5.70 -11.86
CA TYR A 319 6.15 6.82 -11.56
C TYR A 319 5.45 8.14 -11.78
N SER A 320 5.71 9.09 -10.89
CA SER A 320 5.17 10.44 -11.04
C SER A 320 6.20 11.49 -10.64
N ARG A 321 6.19 12.62 -11.36
CA ARG A 321 7.02 13.77 -11.08
C ARG A 321 6.25 14.96 -10.52
N ASP A 322 4.94 14.82 -10.37
CA ASP A 322 4.06 15.81 -9.76
C ASP A 322 3.20 15.22 -8.63
N GLY A 323 3.19 13.89 -8.47
CA GLY A 323 2.46 13.17 -7.42
C GLY A 323 0.98 12.95 -7.70
N PHE A 324 0.46 13.41 -8.85
CA PHE A 324 -0.92 13.17 -9.28
C PHE A 324 -0.99 12.38 -10.58
N HIS A 325 -0.23 12.77 -11.60
CA HIS A 325 -0.17 12.08 -12.89
C HIS A 325 0.94 11.04 -12.87
N PHE A 326 0.57 9.78 -13.04
CA PHE A 326 1.48 8.64 -13.01
C PHE A 326 1.62 8.00 -14.39
N SER A 327 2.86 7.81 -14.81
CA SER A 327 3.21 6.98 -15.97
C SER A 327 3.35 5.52 -15.58
N ARG A 328 2.97 4.62 -16.47
CA ARG A 328 3.17 3.17 -16.36
C ARG A 328 3.79 2.64 -17.65
N PRO A 329 5.08 2.90 -17.89
CA PRO A 329 5.72 2.53 -19.17
C PRO A 329 5.83 1.01 -19.35
N CYS A 330 5.91 0.24 -18.23
CA CYS A 330 5.86 -1.21 -18.25
C CYS A 330 4.49 -1.70 -17.76
N ARG A 331 3.81 -2.50 -18.58
CA ARG A 331 2.51 -3.12 -18.26
C ARG A 331 2.65 -4.59 -17.86
N LYS A 332 3.86 -5.05 -17.62
CA LYS A 332 4.14 -6.40 -17.11
C LYS A 332 4.24 -6.35 -15.58
N SER A 333 3.75 -7.41 -14.96
CA SER A 333 3.85 -7.53 -13.50
C SER A 333 5.30 -7.53 -13.05
N PHE A 334 5.59 -6.66 -12.10
CA PHE A 334 6.87 -6.56 -11.41
C PHE A 334 6.98 -7.63 -10.32
N LEU A 335 5.93 -7.74 -9.49
CA LEU A 335 5.73 -8.83 -8.54
C LEU A 335 4.45 -9.57 -8.91
N ASN A 336 4.60 -10.81 -9.30
CA ASN A 336 3.49 -11.67 -9.72
C ASN A 336 3.17 -12.76 -8.69
N ALA A 337 1.91 -13.17 -8.67
CA ALA A 337 1.47 -14.38 -7.99
C ALA A 337 2.14 -15.61 -8.63
N SER A 338 2.51 -16.61 -7.83
CA SER A 338 3.11 -17.84 -8.36
C SER A 338 2.09 -18.76 -9.04
N ILE A 339 0.81 -18.65 -8.66
CA ILE A 339 -0.35 -19.40 -9.20
C ILE A 339 -0.26 -20.92 -8.94
N HIS A 340 0.81 -21.39 -8.33
CA HIS A 340 1.00 -22.81 -8.04
C HIS A 340 0.27 -23.23 -6.77
N GLU A 341 -0.41 -24.37 -6.81
CA GLU A 341 -0.98 -24.99 -5.63
C GLU A 341 0.10 -25.31 -4.59
N GLY A 342 -0.19 -25.04 -3.32
CA GLY A 342 0.79 -25.19 -2.23
C GLY A 342 1.81 -24.06 -2.09
N ALA A 343 1.91 -23.14 -3.04
CA ALA A 343 2.77 -21.98 -2.88
C ALA A 343 2.14 -20.97 -1.91
N TRP A 344 2.94 -20.44 -0.98
CA TRP A 344 2.47 -19.45 -0.01
C TRP A 344 2.05 -18.13 -0.67
N ASP A 345 2.59 -17.79 -1.85
CA ASP A 345 2.28 -16.61 -2.66
C ASP A 345 1.47 -16.96 -3.91
N ARG A 346 0.60 -17.96 -3.79
CA ARG A 346 -0.25 -18.46 -4.87
C ARG A 346 -1.11 -17.39 -5.52
N GLY A 347 -1.59 -16.43 -4.72
CA GLY A 347 -2.40 -15.32 -5.20
C GLY A 347 -2.39 -14.13 -4.24
N TYR A 348 -3.22 -13.13 -4.56
CA TYR A 348 -3.48 -11.96 -3.74
C TYR A 348 -2.22 -11.22 -3.28
N VAL A 349 -1.24 -11.10 -4.20
CA VAL A 349 -0.02 -10.32 -3.97
C VAL A 349 -0.37 -8.86 -3.75
N GLN A 350 0.09 -8.29 -2.64
CA GLN A 350 -0.24 -6.94 -2.22
C GLN A 350 1.02 -6.14 -1.91
N SER A 351 0.99 -4.86 -2.26
CA SER A 351 2.00 -3.90 -1.83
C SER A 351 1.95 -3.67 -0.33
N VAL A 352 3.07 -3.24 0.20
CA VAL A 352 3.26 -2.87 1.59
C VAL A 352 3.60 -1.39 1.64
N GLY A 353 3.03 -0.66 2.60
CA GLY A 353 3.32 0.75 2.82
C GLY A 353 4.81 0.98 3.02
N GLY A 354 5.32 2.13 2.58
CA GLY A 354 6.75 2.40 2.49
C GLY A 354 7.39 1.87 1.22
N ILE A 355 6.74 0.95 0.51
CA ILE A 355 7.10 0.33 -0.77
C ILE A 355 8.50 -0.27 -0.77
N CYS A 356 9.54 0.52 -0.52
CA CYS A 356 10.94 0.09 -0.63
C CYS A 356 11.82 0.68 0.47
N ILE A 357 12.82 -0.08 0.87
CA ILE A 357 13.83 0.33 1.85
C ILE A 357 15.21 0.13 1.22
N ILE A 358 16.06 1.12 1.33
CA ILE A 358 17.47 1.01 0.91
C ILE A 358 18.21 0.20 1.98
N HIS A 359 18.80 -0.92 1.57
CA HIS A 359 19.62 -1.77 2.43
C HIS A 359 20.97 -2.03 1.75
N GLY A 360 22.00 -1.32 2.15
CA GLY A 360 23.29 -1.34 1.48
C GLY A 360 23.19 -0.93 0.01
N ASP A 361 23.54 -1.84 -0.89
CA ASP A 361 23.46 -1.64 -2.35
C ASP A 361 22.16 -2.18 -2.96
N GLU A 362 21.21 -2.62 -2.14
CA GLU A 362 19.95 -3.21 -2.57
C GLU A 362 18.76 -2.32 -2.23
N LEU A 363 17.73 -2.39 -3.05
CA LEU A 363 16.41 -1.82 -2.78
C LEU A 363 15.46 -2.96 -2.39
N TRP A 364 15.12 -3.06 -1.12
CA TRP A 364 14.25 -4.10 -0.59
C TRP A 364 12.79 -3.71 -0.71
N ILE A 365 11.99 -4.60 -1.29
CA ILE A 365 10.55 -4.41 -1.48
C ILE A 365 9.81 -5.49 -0.73
N TYR A 366 9.06 -5.09 0.29
CA TYR A 366 8.21 -6.00 1.05
C TYR A 366 6.86 -6.15 0.34
N TYR A 367 6.31 -7.35 0.41
CA TYR A 367 4.98 -7.62 -0.10
C TYR A 367 4.29 -8.69 0.72
N SER A 368 2.97 -8.72 0.72
CA SER A 368 2.20 -9.79 1.30
C SER A 368 1.47 -10.59 0.22
N ALA A 369 1.19 -11.86 0.50
CA ALA A 369 0.49 -12.73 -0.42
C ALA A 369 -0.24 -13.85 0.33
N PHE A 370 -1.08 -14.59 -0.40
CA PHE A 370 -1.91 -15.66 0.16
C PHE A 370 -1.66 -16.97 -0.59
N GLY A 371 -1.42 -18.03 0.18
CA GLY A 371 -1.22 -19.37 -0.37
C GLY A 371 -2.52 -20.07 -0.80
N GLY A 372 -3.67 -19.53 -0.41
CA GLY A 372 -4.94 -20.25 -0.55
C GLY A 372 -5.06 -21.38 0.48
N TYR A 373 -6.10 -22.19 0.36
CA TYR A 373 -6.42 -23.26 1.29
C TYR A 373 -6.23 -24.63 0.69
N GLU A 374 -5.60 -25.54 1.44
CA GLU A 374 -5.77 -26.96 1.21
C GLU A 374 -7.14 -27.37 1.74
N GLN A 375 -7.99 -27.87 0.86
CA GLN A 375 -9.31 -28.38 1.22
C GLN A 375 -9.20 -29.52 2.22
N SER A 376 -9.41 -29.23 3.49
CA SER A 376 -10.03 -30.26 4.33
C SER A 376 -11.53 -30.27 3.91
N ARG A 377 -11.91 -31.36 3.26
CA ARG A 377 -13.29 -31.63 2.85
C ARG A 377 -14.17 -31.81 4.09
N SER A 378 -14.64 -30.75 4.70
CA SER A 378 -15.80 -30.83 5.60
C SER A 378 -16.44 -29.46 5.79
N SER A 379 -17.68 -29.37 5.32
CA SER A 379 -18.76 -28.44 5.67
C SER A 379 -18.46 -26.94 5.70
N VAL A 380 -18.89 -26.34 4.69
CA VAL A 380 -19.45 -25.04 4.35
C VAL A 380 -19.80 -24.15 5.55
N ASP A 381 -19.01 -23.10 5.73
CA ASP A 381 -19.47 -21.82 6.25
C ASP A 381 -18.93 -20.73 5.31
N THR A 382 -19.74 -20.29 4.36
CA THR A 382 -19.35 -19.84 3.03
C THR A 382 -18.83 -18.40 2.92
N GLU A 383 -18.97 -17.54 3.91
CA GLU A 383 -18.47 -16.16 3.85
C GLU A 383 -17.09 -15.96 4.48
N ARG A 384 -16.66 -16.88 5.33
CA ARG A 384 -15.39 -16.78 6.06
C ARG A 384 -14.22 -17.45 5.37
N ASP A 385 -14.46 -18.41 4.51
CA ASP A 385 -13.47 -19.39 4.09
C ASP A 385 -12.51 -18.96 2.96
N VAL A 386 -12.85 -18.01 2.14
CA VAL A 386 -12.04 -17.59 0.99
C VAL A 386 -11.05 -16.48 1.34
N LEU A 387 -11.38 -15.73 2.36
CA LEU A 387 -10.50 -14.70 2.91
C LEU A 387 -9.54 -15.24 3.98
N GLN A 388 -9.80 -16.43 4.43
CA GLN A 388 -9.06 -17.07 5.50
C GLN A 388 -7.93 -17.88 4.91
N ARG A 389 -6.71 -17.52 4.91
CA ARG A 389 -5.73 -18.56 5.03
C ARG A 389 -4.37 -18.31 4.42
N CYS A 390 -3.42 -18.31 5.31
CA CYS A 390 -1.98 -18.22 5.05
C CYS A 390 -1.52 -16.93 4.36
N ASN A 391 -1.68 -15.85 5.07
CA ASN A 391 -0.91 -14.65 4.82
C ASN A 391 0.52 -14.86 5.26
N ARG A 392 1.43 -14.61 4.37
CA ARG A 392 2.85 -14.61 4.65
C ARG A 392 3.43 -13.34 4.08
N THR A 393 4.15 -12.62 4.90
CA THR A 393 4.87 -11.43 4.46
C THR A 393 6.19 -11.86 3.85
N CYS A 394 6.56 -11.23 2.76
CA CYS A 394 7.75 -11.58 2.03
C CYS A 394 8.54 -10.37 1.62
N GLN A 395 9.81 -10.62 1.52
CA GLN A 395 10.79 -9.70 1.01
C GLN A 395 11.13 -10.08 -0.43
N ALA A 396 11.18 -9.08 -1.31
CA ALA A 396 11.85 -9.21 -2.57
C ALA A 396 13.15 -8.43 -2.49
N SER A 397 14.26 -9.09 -2.80
CA SER A 397 15.53 -8.39 -3.01
C SER A 397 15.54 -7.88 -4.45
N PRO A 398 15.50 -6.56 -4.70
CA PRO A 398 15.54 -6.05 -6.05
C PRO A 398 16.98 -6.12 -6.56
N ARG A 399 17.14 -6.55 -7.78
CA ARG A 399 18.25 -6.00 -8.54
C ARG A 399 17.96 -4.53 -8.76
N ARG A 400 19.00 -3.69 -8.69
CA ARG A 400 18.93 -2.28 -9.00
C ARG A 400 17.95 -2.04 -10.15
N LEU A 401 17.04 -1.09 -9.98
CA LEU A 401 16.53 -0.32 -11.10
C LEU A 401 17.72 0.51 -11.62
N CYS A 402 18.73 -0.19 -12.09
CA CYS A 402 19.87 0.41 -12.77
C CYS A 402 19.61 0.22 -14.25
N PHE A 403 19.38 1.31 -14.91
CA PHE A 403 19.75 1.43 -16.30
C PHE A 403 21.27 1.25 -16.31
N ASP A 404 21.76 0.23 -17.00
CA ASP A 404 23.19 0.12 -17.26
C ASP A 404 23.64 1.39 -17.98
N GLU A 405 24.46 2.19 -17.31
CA GLU A 405 25.26 3.21 -17.97
C GLU A 405 26.25 2.46 -18.85
N ARG A 406 26.00 2.39 -20.12
CA ARG A 406 26.99 2.13 -21.17
C ARG A 406 26.91 3.21 -22.21
#